data_61de31edc901cc5346842f490a64405d
#
_entry.id   61de31edc901cc5346842f490a64405d
#
_cell.length_a   1.000
_cell.length_b   1.000
_cell.length_c   1.000
_cell.angle_alpha   90.00
_cell.angle_beta   90.00
_cell.angle_gamma   90.00
#
_symmetry.space_group_name_H-M   'P 1'
#
loop_
_entity.id
_entity.type
_entity.pdbx_description
1 polymer ?
#
loop_
_entity_poly.entity_id
_entity_poly.type
_entity_poly.pdbx_seq_one_letter_code
_entity_poly.pdbx_strand_id
1 'polypeptide(L)'
;AYEVKAIQDKGVHVVMKHFALNDCEQDRIGLGVWLNEQAAREVYLKAFQAPVEVGNGNGVMIAYTRWGAVWSGGNAGLVNGILRGEWGCEGMIITDNVLTQYVNGPDGVLAGVSIYDAMMSFVTDTLPQYKNDPVIVTAMREACHHNLYAIANSCGMNGVGANTTI
;
A
#
# COMPACT_ATOMS: atom_id res chain seq x y z
N ALA A 1 1.14 2.52 -16.82
CA ALA A 1 2.43 3.17 -16.56
C ALA A 1 2.43 4.62 -17.03
N TYR A 2 2.18 4.91 -18.29
CA TYR A 2 2.24 6.29 -18.85
C TYR A 2 1.20 7.24 -18.25
N GLU A 3 0.01 6.76 -17.94
CA GLU A 3 -1.02 7.55 -17.25
C GLU A 3 -0.55 7.95 -15.85
N VAL A 4 -0.06 6.97 -15.07
CA VAL A 4 0.50 7.22 -13.73
C VAL A 4 1.63 8.24 -13.79
N LYS A 5 2.57 8.04 -14.72
CA LYS A 5 3.67 8.99 -14.90
C LYS A 5 3.17 10.39 -15.24
N ALA A 6 2.26 10.52 -16.21
CA ALA A 6 1.76 11.82 -16.65
C ALA A 6 1.03 12.59 -15.52
N ILE A 7 0.28 11.89 -14.68
CA ILE A 7 -0.40 12.47 -13.52
C ILE A 7 0.63 12.91 -12.47
N GLN A 8 1.59 12.04 -12.14
CA GLN A 8 2.62 12.35 -11.15
C GLN A 8 3.59 13.45 -11.60
N ASP A 9 3.88 13.55 -12.89
CA ASP A 9 4.66 14.67 -13.44
C ASP A 9 3.97 16.05 -13.22
N LYS A 10 2.67 16.07 -12.90
CA LYS A 10 1.92 17.26 -12.47
C LYS A 10 1.89 17.46 -10.96
N GLY A 11 2.62 16.66 -10.21
CA GLY A 11 2.67 16.71 -8.75
C GLY A 11 1.48 16.08 -8.05
N VAL A 12 0.61 15.37 -8.77
CA VAL A 12 -0.53 14.65 -8.19
C VAL A 12 -0.13 13.22 -7.86
N HIS A 13 -0.31 12.82 -6.61
CA HIS A 13 0.01 11.47 -6.17
C HIS A 13 -1.04 10.47 -6.66
N VAL A 14 -0.59 9.38 -7.28
CA VAL A 14 -1.47 8.33 -7.80
C VAL A 14 -1.44 7.13 -6.87
N VAL A 15 -2.61 6.60 -6.52
CA VAL A 15 -2.76 5.38 -5.75
C VAL A 15 -3.39 4.29 -6.64
N MET A 16 -2.59 3.30 -7.00
CA MET A 16 -3.03 2.17 -7.83
C MET A 16 -3.73 1.12 -6.96
N LYS A 17 -4.84 0.54 -7.45
CA LYS A 17 -5.67 -0.36 -6.64
C LYS A 17 -6.38 -1.46 -7.44
N HIS A 18 -6.75 -2.56 -6.79
CA HIS A 18 -6.38 -2.94 -5.43
C HIS A 18 -5.31 -4.04 -5.49
N PHE A 19 -4.22 -3.84 -4.78
CA PHE A 19 -3.07 -4.74 -4.78
C PHE A 19 -3.21 -5.78 -3.66
N ALA A 20 -3.35 -7.06 -3.93
CA ALA A 20 -3.46 -7.69 -5.21
C ALA A 20 -4.53 -8.79 -5.16
N LEU A 21 -4.82 -9.39 -6.33
CA LEU A 21 -5.70 -10.57 -6.44
C LEU A 21 -7.18 -10.29 -6.18
N ASN A 22 -7.66 -9.07 -6.40
CA ASN A 22 -9.07 -8.70 -6.23
C ASN A 22 -9.83 -8.81 -7.55
N ASP A 23 -9.92 -10.02 -8.10
CA ASP A 23 -10.61 -10.31 -9.36
C ASP A 23 -12.08 -10.70 -9.18
N CYS A 24 -12.51 -10.88 -7.93
CA CYS A 24 -13.89 -11.20 -7.57
C CYS A 24 -14.36 -10.27 -6.46
N GLU A 25 -15.43 -9.54 -6.70
CA GLU A 25 -16.02 -8.63 -5.72
C GLU A 25 -16.94 -9.33 -4.72
N GLN A 26 -17.48 -10.52 -5.09
CA GLN A 26 -18.31 -11.30 -4.18
C GLN A 26 -17.46 -11.84 -3.04
N ASP A 27 -17.89 -11.58 -1.80
CA ASP A 27 -17.25 -12.05 -0.56
C ASP A 27 -15.76 -11.71 -0.48
N ARG A 28 -15.31 -10.63 -1.13
CA ARG A 28 -13.89 -10.24 -1.26
C ARG A 28 -13.18 -10.03 0.07
N ILE A 29 -13.91 -9.66 1.15
CA ILE A 29 -13.34 -9.52 2.48
C ILE A 29 -12.99 -10.92 3.02
N GLY A 30 -11.68 -11.21 3.06
CA GLY A 30 -11.18 -12.50 3.52
C GLY A 30 -11.15 -13.62 2.48
N LEU A 31 -11.51 -13.33 1.22
CA LEU A 31 -11.39 -14.28 0.12
C LEU A 31 -9.93 -14.72 -0.05
N GLY A 32 -9.68 -16.03 0.07
CA GLY A 32 -8.38 -16.64 -0.17
C GLY A 32 -8.21 -17.01 -1.65
N VAL A 33 -7.19 -16.46 -2.29
CA VAL A 33 -6.82 -16.77 -3.67
C VAL A 33 -5.58 -17.66 -3.67
N TRP A 34 -5.67 -18.80 -4.31
CA TRP A 34 -4.61 -19.80 -4.36
C TRP A 34 -4.04 -19.89 -5.77
N LEU A 35 -2.78 -19.53 -5.93
CA LEU A 35 -2.07 -19.55 -7.21
C LEU A 35 -0.58 -19.75 -6.94
N ASN A 36 0.15 -20.21 -7.96
CA ASN A 36 1.60 -20.27 -7.92
C ASN A 36 2.22 -18.90 -8.21
N GLU A 37 3.50 -18.74 -7.90
CA GLU A 37 4.21 -17.48 -8.07
C GLU A 37 4.29 -17.04 -9.55
N GLN A 38 4.45 -17.97 -10.48
CA GLN A 38 4.49 -17.66 -11.90
C GLN A 38 3.18 -17.01 -12.36
N ALA A 39 2.03 -17.61 -12.05
CA ALA A 39 0.73 -17.04 -12.40
C ALA A 39 0.51 -15.68 -11.73
N ALA A 40 0.93 -15.52 -10.47
CA ALA A 40 0.87 -14.25 -9.79
C ALA A 40 1.65 -13.17 -10.54
N ARG A 41 2.91 -13.41 -10.85
CA ARG A 41 3.80 -12.43 -11.49
C ARG A 41 3.44 -12.10 -12.93
N GLU A 42 3.08 -13.12 -13.71
CA GLU A 42 2.83 -12.94 -15.14
C GLU A 42 1.45 -12.35 -15.45
N VAL A 43 0.47 -12.57 -14.58
CA VAL A 43 -0.92 -12.18 -14.80
C VAL A 43 -1.35 -11.08 -13.83
N TYR A 44 -1.42 -11.40 -12.54
CA TYR A 44 -2.11 -10.54 -11.55
C TYR A 44 -1.27 -9.36 -11.08
N LEU A 45 0.02 -9.55 -10.89
CA LEU A 45 0.92 -8.49 -10.42
C LEU A 45 1.45 -7.60 -11.54
N LYS A 46 1.38 -8.08 -12.79
CA LYS A 46 1.94 -7.38 -13.95
C LYS A 46 1.32 -6.01 -14.18
N ALA A 47 0.04 -5.85 -13.91
CA ALA A 47 -0.67 -4.58 -14.03
C ALA A 47 -0.19 -3.51 -13.03
N PHE A 48 0.39 -3.92 -11.90
CA PHE A 48 0.97 -3.03 -10.89
C PHE A 48 2.47 -2.80 -11.13
N GLN A 49 3.18 -3.80 -11.61
CA GLN A 49 4.62 -3.72 -11.86
C GLN A 49 4.96 -2.59 -12.83
N ALA A 50 4.34 -2.55 -13.98
CA ALA A 50 4.65 -1.55 -15.00
C ALA A 50 4.38 -0.09 -14.56
N PRO A 51 3.26 0.23 -13.88
CA PRO A 51 3.07 1.55 -13.26
C PRO A 51 4.12 1.93 -12.23
N VAL A 52 4.60 0.99 -11.42
CA VAL A 52 5.66 1.27 -10.43
C VAL A 52 7.00 1.48 -11.13
N GLU A 53 7.49 0.48 -11.89
CA GLU A 53 8.85 0.51 -12.47
C GLU A 53 9.02 1.56 -13.58
N VAL A 54 8.02 1.71 -14.46
CA VAL A 54 8.08 2.61 -15.63
C VAL A 54 7.39 3.94 -15.34
N GLY A 55 6.29 3.90 -14.58
CA GLY A 55 5.50 5.08 -14.23
C GLY A 55 6.01 5.84 -13.00
N ASN A 56 7.00 5.28 -12.29
CA ASN A 56 7.46 5.76 -10.98
C ASN A 56 6.30 5.90 -9.98
N GLY A 57 5.35 4.96 -10.01
CA GLY A 57 4.15 4.97 -9.18
C GLY A 57 4.47 4.85 -7.69
N ASN A 58 4.10 5.86 -6.92
CA ASN A 58 4.47 6.01 -5.50
C ASN A 58 3.30 5.83 -4.54
N GLY A 59 2.20 5.24 -4.97
CA GLY A 59 1.05 4.94 -4.13
C GLY A 59 0.36 3.66 -4.53
N VAL A 60 0.05 2.81 -3.55
CA VAL A 60 -0.67 1.55 -3.76
C VAL A 60 -1.70 1.33 -2.66
N MET A 61 -2.91 0.93 -3.04
CA MET A 61 -3.94 0.51 -2.10
C MET A 61 -4.03 -1.01 -2.07
N ILE A 62 -3.91 -1.57 -0.88
CA ILE A 62 -3.97 -3.02 -0.64
C ILE A 62 -5.40 -3.54 -0.79
N ALA A 63 -5.54 -4.71 -1.39
CA ALA A 63 -6.82 -5.41 -1.52
C ALA A 63 -7.29 -6.05 -0.19
N TYR A 64 -8.60 -6.32 -0.11
CA TYR A 64 -9.19 -7.10 0.99
C TYR A 64 -8.80 -8.58 0.97
N THR A 65 -8.41 -9.08 -0.19
CA THR A 65 -8.14 -10.49 -0.46
C THR A 65 -6.90 -11.01 0.25
N ARG A 66 -6.81 -12.31 0.30
CA ARG A 66 -5.65 -13.05 0.85
C ARG A 66 -4.93 -13.80 -0.26
N TRP A 67 -3.63 -13.82 -0.22
CA TRP A 67 -2.85 -14.80 -0.99
C TRP A 67 -2.69 -16.05 -0.13
N GLY A 68 -3.40 -17.09 -0.50
CA GLY A 68 -3.58 -18.25 0.39
C GLY A 68 -4.34 -17.85 1.66
N ALA A 69 -3.74 -18.07 2.80
CA ALA A 69 -4.30 -17.73 4.10
C ALA A 69 -3.90 -16.34 4.62
N VAL A 70 -2.91 -15.68 4.00
CA VAL A 70 -2.36 -14.41 4.48
C VAL A 70 -3.01 -13.24 3.76
N TRP A 71 -3.55 -12.28 4.52
CA TRP A 71 -4.05 -11.03 3.95
C TRP A 71 -2.95 -10.33 3.14
N SER A 72 -3.30 -9.78 1.97
CA SER A 72 -2.33 -9.16 1.06
C SER A 72 -1.48 -8.08 1.72
N GLY A 73 -2.06 -7.27 2.62
CA GLY A 73 -1.33 -6.23 3.36
C GLY A 73 -0.49 -6.76 4.54
N GLY A 74 -0.73 -7.97 5.02
CA GLY A 74 0.10 -8.65 6.02
C GLY A 74 1.17 -9.57 5.39
N ASN A 75 1.22 -9.64 4.07
CA ASN A 75 2.16 -10.48 3.35
C ASN A 75 3.47 -9.71 3.06
N ALA A 76 4.46 -9.87 3.94
CA ALA A 76 5.75 -9.20 3.81
C ALA A 76 6.49 -9.56 2.51
N GLY A 77 6.35 -10.79 2.01
CA GLY A 77 6.92 -11.20 0.73
C GLY A 77 6.32 -10.43 -0.44
N LEU A 78 5.01 -10.16 -0.40
CA LEU A 78 4.32 -9.39 -1.43
C LEU A 78 4.64 -7.89 -1.32
N VAL A 79 4.53 -7.31 -0.12
CA VAL A 79 4.64 -5.86 0.08
C VAL A 79 6.10 -5.42 0.17
N ASN A 80 6.86 -5.92 1.15
CA ASN A 80 8.27 -5.54 1.28
C ASN A 80 9.15 -6.23 0.24
N GLY A 81 8.90 -7.50 -0.07
CA GLY A 81 9.71 -8.24 -1.04
C GLY A 81 9.52 -7.75 -2.46
N ILE A 82 8.32 -7.91 -3.00
CA ILE A 82 8.03 -7.63 -4.41
C ILE A 82 7.83 -6.12 -4.64
N LEU A 83 6.84 -5.53 -3.98
CA LEU A 83 6.43 -4.15 -4.30
C LEU A 83 7.52 -3.13 -3.96
N ARG A 84 8.12 -3.21 -2.76
CA ARG A 84 9.19 -2.29 -2.35
C ARG A 84 10.57 -2.74 -2.82
N GLY A 85 10.93 -4.00 -2.54
CA GLY A 85 12.28 -4.50 -2.78
C GLY A 85 12.60 -4.71 -4.26
N GLU A 86 11.76 -5.42 -5.00
CA GLU A 86 12.02 -5.73 -6.40
C GLU A 86 11.64 -4.56 -7.34
N TRP A 87 10.46 -3.93 -7.12
CA TRP A 87 9.97 -2.88 -8.02
C TRP A 87 10.32 -1.46 -7.58
N GLY A 88 10.85 -1.28 -6.37
CA GLY A 88 11.33 0.01 -5.88
C GLY A 88 10.23 1.01 -5.51
N CYS A 89 9.07 0.56 -5.03
CA CYS A 89 8.00 1.46 -4.58
C CYS A 89 8.38 2.13 -3.25
N GLU A 90 8.83 3.37 -3.29
CA GLU A 90 9.23 4.15 -2.12
C GLU A 90 8.07 4.89 -1.42
N GLY A 91 6.94 4.99 -2.09
CA GLY A 91 5.83 5.81 -1.62
C GLY A 91 4.89 5.12 -0.64
N MET A 92 3.70 5.71 -0.45
CA MET A 92 2.73 5.24 0.51
C MET A 92 2.04 3.95 0.08
N ILE A 93 1.79 3.08 1.05
CA ILE A 93 0.94 1.91 0.89
C ILE A 93 -0.20 2.02 1.88
N ILE A 94 -1.42 2.16 1.36
CA ILE A 94 -2.64 2.34 2.14
C ILE A 94 -3.49 1.07 2.10
N THR A 95 -4.21 0.76 3.17
CA THR A 95 -5.24 -0.29 3.13
C THR A 95 -6.42 0.16 2.27
N ASP A 96 -7.20 -0.78 1.75
CA ASP A 96 -8.60 -0.49 1.42
C ASP A 96 -9.36 -0.16 2.71
N ASN A 97 -10.56 0.36 2.60
CA ASN A 97 -11.33 0.87 3.73
C ASN A 97 -11.56 -0.20 4.80
N VAL A 98 -11.11 0.07 6.02
CA VAL A 98 -11.19 -0.88 7.12
C VAL A 98 -12.56 -0.76 7.81
N LEU A 99 -13.54 -1.47 7.25
CA LEU A 99 -14.92 -1.52 7.75
C LEU A 99 -15.14 -2.64 8.78
N THR A 100 -14.29 -3.66 8.78
CA THR A 100 -14.39 -4.84 9.64
C THR A 100 -13.00 -5.30 10.10
N GLN A 101 -12.95 -6.24 11.05
CA GLN A 101 -11.69 -6.76 11.60
C GLN A 101 -10.98 -7.76 10.66
N TYR A 102 -10.72 -7.39 9.40
CA TYR A 102 -9.94 -8.23 8.48
C TYR A 102 -8.44 -7.91 8.53
N VAL A 103 -8.07 -6.80 9.10
CA VAL A 103 -6.70 -6.27 9.17
C VAL A 103 -6.09 -6.56 10.55
N ASN A 104 -4.87 -7.07 10.56
CA ASN A 104 -4.02 -7.05 11.74
C ASN A 104 -3.02 -5.88 11.60
N GLY A 105 -3.13 -4.88 12.46
CA GLY A 105 -2.30 -3.67 12.41
C GLY A 105 -0.80 -3.96 12.50
N PRO A 106 -0.32 -4.73 13.50
CA PRO A 106 1.07 -5.14 13.61
C PRO A 106 1.59 -5.88 12.37
N ASP A 107 0.86 -6.87 11.86
CA ASP A 107 1.27 -7.62 10.67
C ASP A 107 1.37 -6.71 9.44
N GLY A 108 0.40 -5.79 9.28
CA GLY A 108 0.41 -4.84 8.17
C GLY A 108 1.60 -3.89 8.20
N VAL A 109 1.91 -3.28 9.35
CA VAL A 109 3.05 -2.35 9.46
C VAL A 109 4.37 -3.08 9.27
N LEU A 110 4.50 -4.29 9.79
CA LEU A 110 5.69 -5.14 9.58
C LEU A 110 5.84 -5.56 8.11
N ALA A 111 4.74 -5.76 7.41
CA ALA A 111 4.75 -6.07 5.99
C ALA A 111 5.02 -4.85 5.09
N GLY A 112 4.95 -3.62 5.62
CA GLY A 112 5.25 -2.40 4.87
C GLY A 112 4.05 -1.51 4.54
N VAL A 113 2.86 -1.81 5.08
CA VAL A 113 1.69 -0.90 5.01
C VAL A 113 1.97 0.35 5.84
N SER A 114 1.71 1.52 5.28
CA SER A 114 2.06 2.79 5.89
C SER A 114 0.86 3.65 6.32
N ILE A 115 -0.32 3.40 5.77
CA ILE A 115 -1.56 4.09 6.11
C ILE A 115 -2.70 3.08 6.27
N TYR A 116 -3.48 3.24 7.30
CA TYR A 116 -4.73 2.48 7.50
C TYR A 116 -5.91 3.41 7.27
N ASP A 117 -6.67 3.15 6.20
CA ASP A 117 -7.94 3.85 5.91
C ASP A 117 -9.04 3.27 6.80
N ALA A 118 -8.94 3.58 8.09
CA ALA A 118 -9.78 3.01 9.13
C ALA A 118 -10.88 3.99 9.53
N MET A 119 -12.12 3.67 9.18
CA MET A 119 -13.29 4.37 9.72
C MET A 119 -13.59 3.96 11.16
N MET A 120 -13.06 2.85 11.61
CA MET A 120 -13.22 2.30 12.96
C MET A 120 -11.86 2.22 13.66
N SER A 121 -11.82 2.60 14.94
CA SER A 121 -10.59 2.72 15.73
C SER A 121 -9.87 1.41 16.06
N PHE A 122 -10.54 0.27 15.93
CA PHE A 122 -10.03 -1.02 16.40
C PHE A 122 -8.68 -1.46 15.79
N VAL A 123 -8.30 -0.95 14.62
CA VAL A 123 -6.98 -1.24 14.02
C VAL A 123 -5.90 -0.33 14.58
N THR A 124 -6.20 0.96 14.66
CA THR A 124 -5.26 1.97 15.15
C THR A 124 -5.06 1.87 16.65
N ASP A 125 -6.07 1.44 17.41
CA ASP A 125 -6.00 1.30 18.86
C ASP A 125 -5.09 0.15 19.33
N THR A 126 -4.77 -0.79 18.43
CA THR A 126 -3.87 -1.90 18.77
C THR A 126 -2.40 -1.52 18.69
N LEU A 127 -2.00 -0.62 17.78
CA LEU A 127 -0.60 -0.23 17.58
C LEU A 127 0.05 0.44 18.82
N PRO A 128 -0.63 1.31 19.61
CA PRO A 128 -0.07 1.90 20.81
C PRO A 128 0.39 0.90 21.87
N GLN A 129 -0.17 -0.31 21.87
CA GLN A 129 0.25 -1.40 22.78
C GLN A 129 1.71 -1.82 22.54
N TYR A 130 2.19 -1.64 21.32
CA TYR A 130 3.54 -2.03 20.88
C TYR A 130 4.56 -0.89 20.95
N LYS A 131 4.25 0.23 21.63
CA LYS A 131 5.14 1.41 21.73
C LYS A 131 6.54 1.11 22.29
N ASN A 132 6.72 0.01 23.01
CA ASN A 132 7.98 -0.44 23.57
C ASN A 132 8.60 -1.62 22.80
N ASP A 133 7.96 -2.10 21.75
CA ASP A 133 8.50 -3.14 20.88
C ASP A 133 9.40 -2.49 19.81
N PRO A 134 10.73 -2.73 19.86
CA PRO A 134 11.65 -2.06 18.96
C PRO A 134 11.44 -2.43 17.49
N VAL A 135 10.93 -3.62 17.20
CA VAL A 135 10.67 -4.09 15.84
C VAL A 135 9.47 -3.35 15.25
N ILE A 136 8.36 -3.32 15.98
CA ILE A 136 7.15 -2.57 15.56
C ILE A 136 7.43 -1.06 15.46
N VAL A 137 8.14 -0.49 16.44
CA VAL A 137 8.50 0.94 16.41
C VAL A 137 9.36 1.28 15.20
N THR A 138 10.31 0.41 14.83
CA THR A 138 11.11 0.60 13.63
C THR A 138 10.23 0.55 12.38
N ALA A 139 9.36 -0.43 12.26
CA ALA A 139 8.43 -0.54 11.13
C ALA A 139 7.48 0.67 11.04
N MET A 140 6.99 1.20 12.16
CA MET A 140 6.19 2.44 12.19
C MET A 140 6.99 3.67 11.72
N ARG A 141 8.28 3.76 12.04
CA ARG A 141 9.15 4.83 11.54
C ARG A 141 9.33 4.75 10.03
N GLU A 142 9.57 3.55 9.49
CA GLU A 142 9.64 3.33 8.05
C GLU A 142 8.31 3.68 7.36
N ALA A 143 7.18 3.30 7.95
CA ALA A 143 5.86 3.69 7.46
C ALA A 143 5.69 5.22 7.38
N CYS A 144 6.12 5.95 8.43
CA CYS A 144 6.13 7.42 8.42
C CYS A 144 7.06 7.98 7.34
N HIS A 145 8.25 7.37 7.16
CA HIS A 145 9.21 7.77 6.13
C HIS A 145 8.58 7.69 4.74
N HIS A 146 7.95 6.57 4.39
CA HIS A 146 7.28 6.39 3.11
C HIS A 146 6.13 7.38 2.88
N ASN A 147 5.37 7.71 3.92
CA ASN A 147 4.31 8.71 3.83
C ASN A 147 4.87 10.12 3.60
N LEU A 148 5.93 10.48 4.32
CA LEU A 148 6.63 11.76 4.14
C LEU A 148 7.29 11.85 2.75
N TYR A 149 7.86 10.75 2.26
CA TYR A 149 8.40 10.67 0.90
C TYR A 149 7.32 10.97 -0.15
N ALA A 150 6.16 10.34 -0.03
CA ALA A 150 5.03 10.58 -0.93
C ALA A 150 4.58 12.05 -0.91
N ILE A 151 4.44 12.65 0.29
CA ILE A 151 4.06 14.06 0.46
C ILE A 151 5.13 14.98 -0.13
N ALA A 152 6.41 14.74 0.17
CA ALA A 152 7.53 15.55 -0.30
C ALA A 152 7.65 15.57 -1.85
N ASN A 153 7.26 14.47 -2.49
CA ASN A 153 7.26 14.34 -3.95
C ASN A 153 5.93 14.75 -4.63
N SER A 154 5.03 15.38 -3.88
CA SER A 154 3.77 15.90 -4.39
C SER A 154 3.76 17.43 -4.48
N CYS A 155 2.80 17.99 -5.22
CA CYS A 155 2.58 19.43 -5.27
C CYS A 155 2.14 20.03 -3.92
N GLY A 156 1.67 19.21 -2.97
CA GLY A 156 1.34 19.63 -1.61
C GLY A 156 2.52 20.25 -0.85
N MET A 157 3.75 19.85 -1.18
CA MET A 157 4.97 20.47 -0.63
C MET A 157 5.70 21.37 -1.63
N ASN A 158 5.47 21.19 -2.93
CA ASN A 158 6.31 21.75 -4.00
C ASN A 158 5.55 22.74 -4.91
N GLY A 159 4.75 23.61 -4.35
CA GLY A 159 4.22 24.71 -5.13
C GLY A 159 2.73 25.03 -5.04
N VAL A 160 1.97 24.24 -4.29
CA VAL A 160 0.55 24.59 -4.02
C VAL A 160 0.45 25.18 -2.62
N GLY A 161 0.16 26.46 -2.54
CA GLY A 161 -0.11 27.17 -1.30
C GLY A 161 -1.53 27.75 -1.26
N ALA A 162 -1.91 28.33 -0.15
CA ALA A 162 -3.24 28.92 0.06
C ALA A 162 -3.63 29.97 -1.00
N ASN A 163 -2.64 30.59 -1.66
CA ASN A 163 -2.82 31.63 -2.68
C ASN A 163 -2.53 31.13 -4.12
N THR A 164 -2.43 29.82 -4.34
CA THR A 164 -2.20 29.27 -5.67
C THR A 164 -3.49 29.38 -6.48
N THR A 165 -3.44 30.08 -7.60
CA THR A 165 -4.55 30.12 -8.56
C THR A 165 -4.55 28.84 -9.37
N ILE A 166 -5.67 28.15 -9.40
CA ILE A 166 -5.90 26.92 -10.17
C ILE A 166 -6.45 27.27 -11.54
#